data_b8e2e940055c3a8058eeb34e2cf4f6d3
#
_entry.id   b8e2e940055c3a8058eeb34e2cf4f6d3
#
_cell.length_a   1.000
_cell.length_b   1.000
_cell.length_c   1.000
_cell.angle_alpha   90.00
_cell.angle_beta   90.00
_cell.angle_gamma   90.00
#
_symmetry.space_group_name_H-M   'P 1'
#
loop_
_entity.id
_entity.type
_entity.pdbx_description
1 polymer ?
#
loop_
_entity_poly.entity_id
_entity_poly.type
_entity_poly.pdbx_seq_one_letter_code
_entity_poly.pdbx_strand_id
1 'polypeptide(L)'
;MFSGFTVKTGAKKNDGVTDYYIRVPARYGDVSRMAATILKGNSENVVNSAPFIAAHVQSLQPDRQRLQEPFFNDAVSVNERAFDSTTNAYTSEPGNKYSVKRLMPVPYLLNMQVDVWTSNTDQKLQLLEQMLVLFN
;
A
#
# COMPACT_ATOMS: atom_id res chain seq x y z
N MET A 1 1.35 -0.82 4.83
CA MET A 1 -0.02 -0.31 4.92
C MET A 1 -0.85 -1.05 5.98
N PHE A 2 -0.79 -2.37 6.08
CA PHE A 2 -1.55 -3.17 7.08
C PHE A 2 -0.75 -3.51 8.34
N SER A 3 0.14 -2.64 8.80
CA SER A 3 0.93 -2.85 10.01
C SER A 3 0.46 -1.94 11.14
N GLY A 4 0.41 -2.46 12.36
CA GLY A 4 0.05 -1.68 13.53
C GLY A 4 -1.27 -2.04 14.18
N PHE A 5 -2.03 -2.97 13.59
CA PHE A 5 -3.25 -3.49 14.21
C PHE A 5 -2.96 -4.26 15.48
N THR A 6 -3.80 -4.09 16.47
CA THR A 6 -3.70 -4.76 17.77
C THR A 6 -5.04 -5.36 18.16
N VAL A 7 -5.00 -6.50 18.81
CA VAL A 7 -6.18 -7.12 19.38
C VAL A 7 -6.00 -7.37 20.86
N LYS A 8 -7.10 -7.27 21.60
CA LYS A 8 -7.15 -7.57 23.01
C LYS A 8 -7.24 -9.08 23.21
N THR A 9 -6.35 -9.62 24.00
CA THR A 9 -6.44 -11.02 24.43
C THR A 9 -6.83 -11.07 25.90
N GLY A 10 -7.91 -11.78 26.21
CA GLY A 10 -8.34 -12.00 27.57
C GLY A 10 -7.51 -13.08 28.27
N ALA A 11 -6.27 -12.81 28.59
CA ALA A 11 -5.48 -13.65 29.46
C ALA A 11 -5.75 -13.24 30.92
N LYS A 12 -6.46 -14.05 31.67
CA LYS A 12 -6.57 -13.92 33.13
C LYS A 12 -5.21 -14.28 33.74
N LYS A 13 -4.46 -13.30 34.19
CA LYS A 13 -3.38 -13.51 35.11
C LYS A 13 -3.94 -13.55 36.53
N ASN A 14 -3.36 -14.33 37.43
CA ASN A 14 -3.85 -14.58 38.79
C ASN A 14 -4.03 -13.32 39.68
N ASP A 15 -3.60 -12.15 39.22
CA ASP A 15 -3.60 -10.88 39.96
C ASP A 15 -4.49 -9.79 39.35
N GLY A 16 -5.58 -10.17 38.72
CA GLY A 16 -6.50 -9.22 38.12
C GLY A 16 -6.45 -9.21 36.58
N VAL A 17 -7.49 -8.65 35.98
CA VAL A 17 -7.66 -8.60 34.54
C VAL A 17 -6.61 -7.64 33.96
N THR A 18 -5.54 -8.16 33.44
CA THR A 18 -4.61 -7.39 32.63
C THR A 18 -4.97 -7.63 31.17
N ASP A 19 -5.54 -6.60 30.55
CA ASP A 19 -5.81 -6.60 29.11
C ASP A 19 -4.48 -6.56 28.37
N TYR A 20 -4.11 -7.65 27.74
CA TYR A 20 -2.94 -7.70 26.87
C TYR A 20 -3.36 -7.41 25.43
N TYR A 21 -2.70 -6.42 24.84
CA TYR A 21 -2.82 -6.14 23.42
C TYR A 21 -1.71 -6.88 22.66
N ILE A 22 -2.10 -7.74 21.73
CA ILE A 22 -1.16 -8.42 20.83
C ILE A 22 -1.16 -7.69 19.50
N ARG A 23 0.02 -7.39 19.00
CA ARG A 23 0.19 -6.85 17.66
C ARG A 23 -0.09 -7.95 16.63
N VAL A 24 -0.95 -7.62 15.66
CA VAL A 24 -1.34 -8.54 14.59
C VAL A 24 -0.35 -8.44 13.44
N PRO A 25 0.38 -9.51 13.10
CA PRO A 25 1.28 -9.51 11.97
C PRO A 25 0.52 -9.49 10.65
N ALA A 26 1.00 -8.70 9.68
CA ALA A 26 0.51 -8.69 8.32
C ALA A 26 1.50 -9.42 7.41
N ARG A 27 0.99 -10.28 6.53
CA ARG A 27 1.77 -11.09 5.59
C ARG A 27 1.22 -10.98 4.19
N TYR A 28 2.07 -11.23 3.21
CA TYR A 28 1.67 -11.37 1.84
C TYR A 28 1.49 -12.85 1.48
N GLY A 29 0.31 -13.21 1.00
CA GLY A 29 0.00 -14.56 0.55
C GLY A 29 -1.49 -14.80 0.41
N ASP A 30 -1.85 -15.74 -0.45
CA ASP A 30 -3.23 -16.18 -0.66
C ASP A 30 -3.71 -17.12 0.46
N VAL A 31 -5.01 -17.37 0.49
CA VAL A 31 -5.69 -18.22 1.48
C VAL A 31 -5.09 -19.63 1.53
N SER A 32 -4.83 -20.25 0.37
CA SER A 32 -4.30 -21.62 0.30
C SER A 32 -2.90 -21.73 0.87
N ARG A 33 -2.05 -20.74 0.62
CA ARG A 33 -0.71 -20.67 1.17
C ARG A 33 -0.72 -20.46 2.68
N MET A 34 -1.62 -19.59 3.17
CA MET A 34 -1.77 -19.35 4.59
C MET A 34 -2.31 -20.59 5.33
N ALA A 35 -3.31 -21.26 4.79
CA ALA A 35 -3.84 -22.51 5.31
C ALA A 35 -2.77 -23.62 5.36
N ALA A 36 -2.01 -23.80 4.28
CA ALA A 36 -0.91 -24.76 4.22
C ALA A 36 0.17 -24.44 5.27
N THR A 37 0.42 -23.18 5.52
CA THR A 37 1.39 -22.72 6.54
C THR A 37 0.93 -23.09 7.96
N ILE A 38 -0.37 -22.90 8.25
CA ILE A 38 -0.95 -23.28 9.56
C ILE A 38 -0.90 -24.79 9.75
N LEU A 39 -1.26 -25.56 8.71
CA LEU A 39 -1.34 -27.01 8.77
C LEU A 39 0.04 -27.68 8.86
N LYS A 40 1.03 -27.12 8.19
CA LYS A 40 2.39 -27.72 8.20
C LYS A 40 3.14 -27.53 9.53
N GLY A 41 2.79 -26.56 10.36
CA GLY A 41 3.23 -26.41 11.75
C GLY A 41 4.74 -26.46 12.03
N ASN A 42 5.57 -26.59 11.03
CA ASN A 42 6.94 -27.05 11.17
C ASN A 42 8.00 -26.16 10.51
N SER A 43 7.74 -24.86 10.40
CA SER A 43 8.73 -23.94 9.86
C SER A 43 9.09 -22.88 10.90
N GLU A 44 10.37 -22.77 11.20
CA GLU A 44 10.93 -21.87 12.23
C GLU A 44 10.57 -20.39 12.08
N ASN A 45 10.07 -19.99 10.91
CA ASN A 45 9.69 -18.61 10.60
C ASN A 45 8.18 -18.40 10.41
N VAL A 46 7.36 -19.29 10.89
CA VAL A 46 5.92 -19.26 10.62
C VAL A 46 5.15 -18.81 11.86
N VAL A 47 4.19 -17.91 11.64
CA VAL A 47 3.17 -17.59 12.65
C VAL A 47 2.25 -18.79 12.79
N ASN A 48 2.46 -19.57 13.82
CA ASN A 48 1.70 -20.79 14.11
C ASN A 48 0.34 -20.51 14.75
N SER A 49 0.00 -19.27 15.01
CA SER A 49 -1.23 -18.91 15.72
C SER A 49 -1.90 -17.67 15.14
N ALA A 50 -3.22 -17.72 15.07
CA ALA A 50 -4.05 -16.53 14.90
C ALA A 50 -3.92 -15.63 16.15
N PRO A 51 -4.05 -14.29 16.04
CA PRO A 51 -4.54 -13.56 14.87
C PRO A 51 -3.44 -13.11 13.88
N PHE A 52 -3.74 -13.08 12.58
CA PHE A 52 -2.90 -12.47 11.56
C PHE A 52 -3.73 -11.98 10.37
N ILE A 53 -3.14 -11.08 9.58
CA ILE A 53 -3.75 -10.54 8.37
C ILE A 53 -2.93 -11.03 7.17
N ALA A 54 -3.60 -11.58 6.16
CA ALA A 54 -3.00 -11.94 4.89
C ALA A 54 -3.53 -11.01 3.79
N ALA A 55 -2.66 -10.52 2.93
CA ALA A 55 -3.04 -9.71 1.79
C ALA A 55 -2.40 -10.25 0.53
N HIS A 56 -3.14 -10.27 -0.56
CA HIS A 56 -2.62 -10.65 -1.86
C HIS A 56 -3.29 -9.90 -3.00
N VAL A 57 -2.61 -9.81 -4.12
CA VAL A 57 -3.16 -9.24 -5.35
C VAL A 57 -4.05 -10.30 -6.00
N GLN A 58 -5.33 -9.99 -6.13
CA GLN A 58 -6.30 -10.87 -6.78
C GLN A 58 -6.31 -10.71 -8.29
N SER A 59 -6.32 -9.46 -8.77
CA SER A 59 -6.29 -9.17 -10.20
C SER A 59 -5.67 -7.82 -10.50
N LEU A 60 -5.08 -7.72 -11.68
CA LEU A 60 -4.58 -6.48 -12.26
C LEU A 60 -5.18 -6.35 -13.66
N GLN A 61 -5.97 -5.31 -13.88
CA GLN A 61 -6.66 -5.09 -15.14
C GLN A 61 -6.43 -3.66 -15.64
N PRO A 62 -6.25 -3.44 -16.96
CA PRO A 62 -6.18 -2.09 -17.50
C PRO A 62 -7.54 -1.42 -17.38
N ASP A 63 -7.56 -0.19 -16.88
CA ASP A 63 -8.77 0.62 -16.77
C ASP A 63 -9.02 1.33 -18.11
N ARG A 64 -9.82 0.70 -18.96
CA ARG A 64 -10.16 1.24 -20.27
C ARG A 64 -11.03 2.49 -20.22
N GLN A 65 -11.75 2.71 -19.13
CA GLN A 65 -12.63 3.88 -19.00
C GLN A 65 -11.83 5.16 -18.72
N ARG A 66 -10.69 5.01 -18.05
CA ARG A 66 -9.77 6.12 -17.76
C ARG A 66 -8.63 6.23 -18.77
N LEU A 67 -8.56 5.30 -19.73
CA LEU A 67 -7.55 5.34 -20.77
C LEU A 67 -7.87 6.51 -21.69
N GLN A 68 -7.00 7.50 -21.71
CA GLN A 68 -7.00 8.58 -22.68
C GLN A 68 -6.25 8.12 -23.94
N GLU A 69 -6.13 9.03 -24.93
CA GLU A 69 -5.45 8.71 -26.18
C GLU A 69 -3.99 8.24 -25.91
N PRO A 70 -3.63 6.98 -26.26
CA PRO A 70 -2.33 6.42 -25.90
C PRO A 70 -1.15 7.08 -26.60
N PHE A 71 -1.42 7.83 -27.68
CA PHE A 71 -0.39 8.54 -28.45
C PHE A 71 -0.22 10.00 -28.00
N PHE A 72 -0.98 10.45 -27.02
CA PHE A 72 -0.86 11.81 -26.50
C PHE A 72 0.48 12.01 -25.80
N ASN A 73 1.27 12.93 -26.32
CA ASN A 73 2.50 13.38 -25.73
C ASN A 73 2.35 14.83 -25.31
N ASP A 74 2.39 15.08 -24.02
CA ASP A 74 2.43 16.42 -23.48
C ASP A 74 3.89 16.89 -23.47
N ALA A 75 4.17 17.92 -24.24
CA ALA A 75 5.50 18.52 -24.35
C ALA A 75 5.45 19.97 -23.90
N VAL A 76 6.03 20.24 -22.75
CA VAL A 76 6.21 21.61 -22.28
C VAL A 76 7.64 22.03 -22.55
N SER A 77 7.81 23.13 -23.27
CA SER A 77 9.13 23.73 -23.51
C SER A 77 9.19 25.14 -22.95
N VAL A 78 10.26 25.41 -22.23
CA VAL A 78 10.54 26.71 -21.62
C VAL A 78 11.90 27.17 -22.12
N ASN A 79 11.97 28.41 -22.58
CA ASN A 79 13.24 29.05 -22.91
C ASN A 79 13.69 29.88 -21.70
N GLU A 80 14.91 29.70 -21.34
CA GLU A 80 15.58 30.52 -20.34
C GLU A 80 15.90 31.89 -20.98
N ARG A 81 15.94 32.95 -20.20
CA ARG A 81 16.50 34.23 -20.67
C ARG A 81 18.00 34.17 -20.62
N ALA A 82 18.65 34.54 -21.74
CA ALA A 82 20.08 34.64 -21.74
C ALA A 82 20.53 35.79 -20.83
N PHE A 83 21.52 35.51 -19.98
CA PHE A 83 22.13 36.49 -19.08
C PHE A 83 23.53 36.85 -19.58
N ASP A 84 23.76 38.11 -19.80
CA ASP A 84 25.08 38.61 -20.16
C ASP A 84 25.82 39.07 -18.91
N SER A 85 26.86 38.34 -18.59
CA SER A 85 27.75 38.65 -17.45
C SER A 85 28.55 39.91 -17.59
N THR A 86 28.73 40.41 -18.81
CA THR A 86 29.51 41.61 -19.11
C THR A 86 28.71 42.88 -18.80
N THR A 87 27.41 42.85 -19.18
CA THR A 87 26.50 43.97 -18.95
C THR A 87 25.69 43.81 -17.66
N ASN A 88 25.82 42.64 -17.01
CA ASN A 88 25.07 42.26 -15.81
C ASN A 88 23.55 42.39 -15.97
N ALA A 89 23.05 42.08 -17.18
CA ALA A 89 21.65 42.21 -17.54
C ALA A 89 21.16 41.00 -18.36
N TYR A 90 19.84 40.79 -18.35
CA TYR A 90 19.21 39.81 -19.24
C TYR A 90 19.04 40.38 -20.63
N THR A 91 19.48 39.62 -21.62
CA THR A 91 19.34 39.99 -23.02
C THR A 91 17.96 39.70 -23.56
N SER A 92 17.57 40.27 -24.68
CA SER A 92 16.33 39.93 -25.39
C SER A 92 16.42 38.61 -26.17
N GLU A 93 17.61 38.03 -26.28
CA GLU A 93 17.80 36.75 -26.95
C GLU A 93 17.40 35.58 -26.05
N PRO A 94 16.83 34.51 -26.61
CA PRO A 94 16.51 33.31 -25.87
C PRO A 94 17.82 32.59 -25.46
N GLY A 95 17.90 32.20 -24.18
CA GLY A 95 18.95 31.34 -23.66
C GLY A 95 18.69 29.86 -23.96
N ASN A 96 19.06 29.00 -23.01
CA ASN A 96 18.87 27.57 -23.17
C ASN A 96 17.41 27.17 -23.25
N LYS A 97 17.10 26.23 -24.13
CA LYS A 97 15.77 25.64 -24.26
C LYS A 97 15.70 24.34 -23.48
N TYR A 98 14.78 24.29 -22.54
CA TYR A 98 14.46 23.08 -21.79
C TYR A 98 13.11 22.53 -22.28
N SER A 99 13.05 21.24 -22.57
CA SER A 99 11.80 20.58 -22.93
C SER A 99 11.59 19.32 -22.09
N VAL A 100 10.42 19.21 -21.49
CA VAL A 100 9.99 18.03 -20.75
C VAL A 100 8.87 17.37 -21.54
N LYS A 101 9.07 16.11 -21.90
CA LYS A 101 8.05 15.29 -22.55
C LYS A 101 7.47 14.35 -21.51
N ARG A 102 6.17 14.40 -21.32
CA ARG A 102 5.42 13.50 -20.44
C ARG A 102 4.61 12.54 -21.31
N LEU A 103 4.90 11.25 -21.13
CA LEU A 103 4.08 10.20 -21.72
C LEU A 103 2.80 10.02 -20.91
N MET A 104 1.69 9.70 -21.57
CA MET A 104 0.43 9.43 -20.90
C MET A 104 0.54 8.17 -20.03
N PRO A 105 0.24 8.24 -18.73
CA PRO A 105 0.21 7.08 -17.88
C PRO A 105 -0.94 6.14 -18.27
N VAL A 106 -0.66 4.85 -18.29
CA VAL A 106 -1.71 3.83 -18.50
C VAL A 106 -2.32 3.50 -17.14
N PRO A 107 -3.63 3.76 -16.96
CA PRO A 107 -4.31 3.46 -15.70
C PRO A 107 -4.59 1.96 -15.57
N TYR A 108 -4.39 1.43 -14.36
CA TYR A 108 -4.68 0.05 -14.00
C TYR A 108 -5.56 -0.01 -12.76
N LEU A 109 -6.48 -0.96 -12.73
CA LEU A 109 -7.22 -1.37 -11.56
C LEU A 109 -6.50 -2.53 -10.88
N LEU A 110 -6.05 -2.30 -9.66
CA LEU A 110 -5.42 -3.31 -8.82
C LEU A 110 -6.43 -3.75 -7.75
N ASN A 111 -6.96 -4.96 -7.89
CA ASN A 111 -7.81 -5.55 -6.87
C ASN A 111 -6.95 -6.34 -5.88
N MET A 112 -7.04 -5.97 -4.62
CA MET A 112 -6.38 -6.67 -3.53
C MET A 112 -7.40 -7.31 -2.62
N GLN A 113 -7.15 -8.55 -2.23
CA GLN A 113 -7.91 -9.24 -1.20
C GLN A 113 -7.14 -9.21 0.11
N VAL A 114 -7.85 -8.95 1.20
CA VAL A 114 -7.31 -8.94 2.55
C VAL A 114 -8.11 -9.93 3.39
N ASP A 115 -7.45 -10.95 3.89
CA ASP A 115 -8.03 -12.00 4.71
C ASP A 115 -7.61 -11.83 6.16
N VAL A 116 -8.57 -11.85 7.05
CA VAL A 116 -8.37 -11.71 8.50
C VAL A 116 -8.56 -13.07 9.17
N TRP A 117 -7.50 -13.59 9.76
CA TRP A 117 -7.49 -14.86 10.46
C TRP A 117 -7.48 -14.64 11.96
N THR A 118 -8.51 -15.11 12.64
CA THR A 118 -8.66 -14.95 14.10
C THR A 118 -9.11 -16.25 14.74
N SER A 119 -8.80 -16.42 16.01
CA SER A 119 -9.25 -17.58 16.80
C SER A 119 -10.63 -17.40 17.40
N ASN A 120 -11.09 -16.15 17.57
CA ASN A 120 -12.41 -15.86 18.11
C ASN A 120 -13.09 -14.67 17.42
N THR A 121 -14.39 -14.54 17.61
CA THR A 121 -15.22 -13.51 16.99
C THR A 121 -14.89 -12.10 17.49
N ASP A 122 -14.55 -11.96 18.77
CA ASP A 122 -14.25 -10.64 19.36
C ASP A 122 -13.00 -10.03 18.74
N GLN A 123 -11.96 -10.82 18.51
CA GLN A 123 -10.74 -10.39 17.81
C GLN A 123 -11.05 -10.00 16.36
N LYS A 124 -11.94 -10.76 15.70
CA LYS A 124 -12.38 -10.46 14.33
C LYS A 124 -13.06 -9.10 14.25
N LEU A 125 -13.97 -8.81 15.17
CA LEU A 125 -14.69 -7.53 15.20
C LEU A 125 -13.76 -6.36 15.50
N GLN A 126 -12.84 -6.52 16.47
CA GLN A 126 -11.84 -5.49 16.78
C GLN A 126 -10.94 -5.15 15.58
N LEU A 127 -10.52 -6.17 14.82
CA LEU A 127 -9.73 -5.95 13.61
C LEU A 127 -10.54 -5.30 12.51
N LEU A 128 -11.78 -5.75 12.31
CA LEU A 128 -12.66 -5.18 11.31
C LEU A 128 -12.92 -3.69 11.57
N GLU A 129 -13.20 -3.32 12.82
CA GLU A 129 -13.39 -1.93 13.23
C GLU A 129 -12.17 -1.06 12.90
N GLN A 130 -10.96 -1.53 13.27
CA GLN A 130 -9.72 -0.82 12.98
C GLN A 130 -9.44 -0.70 11.47
N MET A 131 -9.80 -1.74 10.70
CA MET A 131 -9.58 -1.74 9.24
C MET A 131 -10.56 -0.82 8.51
N LEU A 132 -11.82 -0.79 8.90
CA LEU A 132 -12.84 0.05 8.26
C LEU A 132 -12.52 1.54 8.35
N VAL A 133 -11.87 1.98 9.42
CA VAL A 133 -11.42 3.37 9.58
C VAL A 133 -10.41 3.78 8.51
N LEU A 134 -9.64 2.83 7.96
CA LEU A 134 -8.64 3.13 6.92
C LEU A 134 -9.25 3.30 5.52
N PHE A 135 -10.47 2.85 5.32
CA PHE A 135 -11.14 2.85 4.01
C PHE A 135 -12.36 3.78 3.95
N ASN A 136 -12.50 4.63 4.95
CA ASN A 136 -13.60 5.60 5.03
C ASN A 136 -13.23 6.92 4.33
#